data_f82e87190b5fbf541d96c625ee5def98
#
_entry.id   f82e87190b5fbf541d96c625ee5def98
#
_cell.length_a   1.000
_cell.length_b   1.000
_cell.length_c   1.000
_cell.angle_alpha   90.00
_cell.angle_beta   90.00
_cell.angle_gamma   90.00
#
_symmetry.space_group_name_H-M   'P 1'
#
loop_
_entity.id
_entity.type
_entity.pdbx_description
1 polymer ?
#
loop_
_entity_poly.entity_id
_entity_poly.type
_entity_poly.pdbx_seq_one_letter_code
_entity_poly.pdbx_strand_id
1 'polypeptide(L)'
;MENRFYALLAPVGVYEIGKRKNLPSWKMDLELMKTALVQGLEIPDDNIRISGENGVVTSRSFARNIAEISKYVSEEDGFIFYFSGHGDNSGLCFSDAAVSIQSIIEFIKKIKAKSKIVIMDCCYSGDFRMSQSVKMDMEKTVDDFAGHGIAVMASSASDEKSWLGVGGTHSLYTGILTTAMTVNRKIRHGKVSLADINEEVKQ
;
A
#
# COMPACT_ATOMS: atom_id res chain seq x y z
N MET A 1 10.11 19.27 17.73
CA MET A 1 10.63 18.04 17.09
C MET A 1 9.90 17.94 15.77
N GLU A 2 10.62 17.78 14.65
CA GLU A 2 9.96 17.56 13.36
C GLU A 2 9.29 16.19 13.40
N ASN A 3 8.02 16.13 13.00
CA ASN A 3 7.27 14.88 12.88
C ASN A 3 7.94 14.02 11.81
N ARG A 4 8.56 12.91 12.18
CA ARG A 4 9.17 11.97 11.24
C ARG A 4 8.14 10.97 10.75
N PHE A 5 8.26 10.59 9.50
CA PHE A 5 7.49 9.48 8.96
C PHE A 5 8.35 8.24 8.78
N TYR A 6 7.74 7.10 9.03
CA TYR A 6 8.28 5.77 8.75
C TYR A 6 7.36 5.07 7.75
N ALA A 7 7.92 4.23 6.89
CA ALA A 7 7.14 3.51 5.90
C ALA A 7 7.48 2.03 5.85
N LEU A 8 6.46 1.20 5.65
CA LEU A 8 6.59 -0.21 5.30
C LEU A 8 5.99 -0.44 3.93
N LEU A 9 6.80 -0.95 3.00
CA LEU A 9 6.38 -1.28 1.64
C LEU A 9 6.27 -2.80 1.47
N ALA A 10 5.14 -3.26 1.00
CA ALA A 10 4.85 -4.67 0.74
C ALA A 10 4.42 -4.89 -0.73
N PRO A 11 5.38 -4.89 -1.68
CA PRO A 11 5.10 -5.12 -3.10
C PRO A 11 5.07 -6.62 -3.40
N VAL A 12 3.87 -7.20 -3.45
CA VAL A 12 3.69 -8.65 -3.68
C VAL A 12 3.58 -8.91 -5.17
N GLY A 13 4.62 -9.53 -5.72
CA GLY A 13 4.68 -9.86 -7.15
C GLY A 13 4.66 -11.36 -7.45
N VAL A 14 5.03 -12.19 -6.48
CA VAL A 14 5.14 -13.65 -6.63
C VAL A 14 4.22 -14.34 -5.64
N TYR A 15 3.40 -15.26 -6.14
CA TYR A 15 2.42 -16.00 -5.35
C TYR A 15 2.73 -17.50 -5.39
N GLU A 16 2.98 -18.06 -4.22
CA GLU A 16 3.34 -19.47 -4.05
C GLU A 16 2.12 -20.35 -3.80
N ILE A 17 1.01 -19.76 -3.34
CA ILE A 17 -0.22 -20.45 -2.98
C ILE A 17 -1.38 -20.02 -3.85
N GLY A 18 -2.17 -21.00 -4.25
CA GLY A 18 -3.37 -20.80 -5.06
C GLY A 18 -3.06 -20.64 -6.55
N LYS A 19 -4.07 -20.26 -7.34
CA LYS A 19 -3.95 -20.05 -8.78
C LYS A 19 -3.74 -18.57 -9.15
N ARG A 20 -3.19 -17.77 -8.22
CA ARG A 20 -2.95 -16.35 -8.48
C ARG A 20 -1.79 -16.18 -9.46
N LYS A 21 -1.98 -15.27 -10.42
CA LYS A 21 -0.92 -14.93 -11.37
C LYS A 21 0.11 -14.02 -10.70
N ASN A 22 1.37 -14.22 -11.02
CA ASN A 22 2.41 -13.28 -10.63
C ASN A 22 2.18 -11.91 -11.29
N LEU A 23 2.55 -10.86 -10.58
CA LEU A 23 2.42 -9.47 -11.01
C LEU A 23 3.82 -8.90 -11.33
N PRO A 24 4.22 -8.81 -12.60
CA PRO A 24 5.56 -8.32 -12.95
C PRO A 24 5.77 -6.83 -12.63
N SER A 25 4.69 -6.07 -12.45
CA SER A 25 4.73 -4.64 -12.11
C SER A 25 5.31 -4.34 -10.72
N TRP A 26 5.34 -5.31 -9.80
CA TRP A 26 5.74 -5.13 -8.40
C TRP A 26 7.06 -4.37 -8.23
N LYS A 27 8.03 -4.61 -9.12
CA LYS A 27 9.35 -3.99 -9.02
C LYS A 27 9.28 -2.50 -9.32
N MET A 28 8.60 -2.13 -10.40
CA MET A 28 8.43 -0.73 -10.78
C MET A 28 7.53 0.00 -9.78
N ASP A 29 6.46 -0.65 -9.30
CA ASP A 29 5.58 -0.09 -8.26
C ASP A 29 6.37 0.22 -6.98
N LEU A 30 7.27 -0.69 -6.57
CA LEU A 30 8.17 -0.46 -5.43
C LEU A 30 9.10 0.73 -5.66
N GLU A 31 9.77 0.78 -6.81
CA GLU A 31 10.72 1.83 -7.16
C GLU A 31 10.04 3.21 -7.20
N LEU A 32 8.87 3.30 -7.83
CA LEU A 32 8.07 4.53 -7.91
C LEU A 32 7.64 4.99 -6.51
N MET A 33 7.07 4.08 -5.70
CA MET A 33 6.62 4.43 -4.37
C MET A 33 7.78 4.85 -3.47
N LYS A 34 8.88 4.09 -3.46
CA LYS A 34 10.07 4.44 -2.68
C LYS A 34 10.62 5.82 -3.09
N THR A 35 10.73 6.08 -4.38
CA THR A 35 11.17 7.37 -4.90
C THR A 35 10.24 8.50 -4.46
N ALA A 36 8.92 8.30 -4.54
CA ALA A 36 7.95 9.29 -4.12
C ALA A 36 8.01 9.59 -2.61
N LEU A 37 8.23 8.58 -1.78
CA LEU A 37 8.39 8.78 -0.34
C LEU A 37 9.67 9.57 -0.02
N VAL A 38 10.79 9.24 -0.68
CA VAL A 38 12.08 9.91 -0.43
C VAL A 38 12.11 11.31 -1.02
N GLN A 39 11.75 11.47 -2.29
CA GLN A 39 11.91 12.73 -3.02
C GLN A 39 10.68 13.65 -2.91
N GLY A 40 9.49 13.07 -2.80
CA GLY A 40 8.23 13.81 -2.68
C GLY A 40 7.89 14.17 -1.24
N LEU A 41 7.93 13.21 -0.33
CA LEU A 41 7.59 13.41 1.08
C LEU A 41 8.80 13.60 2.00
N GLU A 42 10.02 13.60 1.45
CA GLU A 42 11.28 13.81 2.18
C GLU A 42 11.49 12.81 3.35
N ILE A 43 10.94 11.60 3.21
CA ILE A 43 11.13 10.55 4.20
C ILE A 43 12.56 9.99 4.03
N PRO A 44 13.39 9.99 5.09
CA PRO A 44 14.72 9.40 5.02
C PRO A 44 14.68 7.93 4.58
N ASP A 45 15.60 7.52 3.71
CA ASP A 45 15.64 6.15 3.20
C ASP A 45 15.73 5.11 4.34
N ASP A 46 16.46 5.42 5.41
CA ASP A 46 16.59 4.57 6.61
C ASP A 46 15.27 4.39 7.38
N ASN A 47 14.30 5.25 7.16
CA ASN A 47 12.95 5.15 7.74
C ASN A 47 12.01 4.31 6.86
N ILE A 48 12.47 3.85 5.69
CA ILE A 48 11.67 3.04 4.77
C ILE A 48 12.12 1.59 4.84
N ARG A 49 11.21 0.71 5.17
CA ARG A 49 11.44 -0.72 5.22
C ARG A 49 10.66 -1.43 4.11
N ILE A 50 11.33 -2.32 3.41
CA ILE A 50 10.70 -3.16 2.38
C ILE A 50 10.45 -4.54 2.97
N SER A 51 9.24 -5.05 2.82
CA SER A 51 8.88 -6.40 3.24
C SER A 51 9.12 -7.39 2.10
N GLY A 52 9.89 -8.43 2.39
CA GLY A 52 10.22 -9.47 1.42
C GLY A 52 11.35 -9.10 0.46
N GLU A 53 11.63 -10.01 -0.46
CA GLU A 53 12.66 -9.89 -1.49
C GLU A 53 12.14 -10.44 -2.82
N ASN A 54 12.57 -9.84 -3.92
CA ASN A 54 12.26 -10.32 -5.27
C ASN A 54 10.74 -10.53 -5.55
N GLY A 55 9.88 -9.71 -4.94
CA GLY A 55 8.42 -9.82 -5.08
C GLY A 55 7.79 -10.91 -4.22
N VAL A 56 8.58 -11.66 -3.44
CA VAL A 56 8.08 -12.64 -2.47
C VAL A 56 7.92 -11.95 -1.12
N VAL A 57 6.68 -11.67 -0.74
CA VAL A 57 6.32 -11.06 0.55
C VAL A 57 5.40 -12.00 1.29
N THR A 58 5.93 -12.66 2.33
CA THR A 58 5.14 -13.58 3.14
C THR A 58 4.43 -12.86 4.29
N SER A 59 3.34 -13.44 4.77
CA SER A 59 2.63 -12.97 5.97
C SER A 59 3.57 -12.86 7.19
N ARG A 60 4.51 -13.80 7.31
CA ARG A 60 5.54 -13.80 8.35
C ARG A 60 6.53 -12.65 8.18
N SER A 61 7.01 -12.38 6.95
CA SER A 61 7.93 -11.26 6.69
C SER A 61 7.27 -9.93 6.99
N PHE A 62 5.99 -9.77 6.62
CA PHE A 62 5.20 -8.59 6.96
C PHE A 62 5.09 -8.40 8.48
N ALA A 63 4.64 -9.41 9.22
CA ALA A 63 4.49 -9.34 10.68
C ALA A 63 5.81 -9.00 11.39
N ARG A 64 6.92 -9.60 10.94
CA ARG A 64 8.26 -9.30 11.46
C ARG A 64 8.65 -7.84 11.21
N ASN A 65 8.43 -7.33 10.00
CA ASN A 65 8.78 -5.96 9.65
C ASN A 65 7.93 -4.93 10.39
N ILE A 66 6.65 -5.19 10.63
CA ILE A 66 5.81 -4.38 11.53
C ILE A 66 6.40 -4.33 12.94
N ALA A 67 6.77 -5.50 13.49
CA ALA A 67 7.35 -5.57 14.83
C ALA A 67 8.70 -4.84 14.92
N GLU A 68 9.50 -4.90 13.88
CA GLU A 68 10.78 -4.18 13.83
C GLU A 68 10.57 -2.66 13.74
N ILE A 69 9.72 -2.19 12.83
CA ILE A 69 9.50 -0.75 12.65
C ILE A 69 8.85 -0.12 13.89
N SER A 70 7.99 -0.88 14.58
CA SER A 70 7.31 -0.41 15.80
C SER A 70 8.27 -0.06 16.95
N LYS A 71 9.52 -0.54 16.91
CA LYS A 71 10.55 -0.22 17.92
C LYS A 71 11.07 1.20 17.79
N TYR A 72 10.98 1.79 16.61
CA TYR A 72 11.56 3.10 16.29
C TYR A 72 10.50 4.21 16.22
N VAL A 73 9.25 3.85 15.99
CA VAL A 73 8.15 4.81 15.81
C VAL A 73 7.62 5.25 17.17
N SER A 74 7.59 6.56 17.40
CA SER A 74 7.05 7.20 18.59
C SER A 74 5.62 7.73 18.38
N GLU A 75 5.00 8.21 19.47
CA GLU A 75 3.65 8.80 19.44
C GLU A 75 3.59 10.15 18.70
N GLU A 76 4.72 10.76 18.40
CA GLU A 76 4.80 12.01 17.61
C GLU A 76 5.04 11.76 16.11
N ASP A 77 5.38 10.53 15.74
CA ASP A 77 5.73 10.18 14.37
C ASP A 77 4.49 9.80 13.53
N GLY A 78 4.68 9.74 12.21
CA GLY A 78 3.74 9.18 11.26
C GLY A 78 4.17 7.80 10.76
N PHE A 79 3.22 7.01 10.31
CA PHE A 79 3.46 5.70 9.71
C PHE A 79 2.67 5.52 8.42
N ILE A 80 3.34 5.06 7.37
CA ILE A 80 2.73 4.73 6.08
C ILE A 80 2.91 3.24 5.83
N PHE A 81 1.81 2.55 5.53
CA PHE A 81 1.83 1.20 5.00
C PHE A 81 1.39 1.23 3.53
N TYR A 82 2.25 0.78 2.63
CA TYR A 82 1.93 0.61 1.22
C TYR A 82 1.88 -0.87 0.88
N PHE A 83 0.79 -1.28 0.25
CA PHE A 83 0.60 -2.61 -0.28
C PHE A 83 0.29 -2.52 -1.78
N SER A 84 1.03 -3.27 -2.60
CA SER A 84 0.73 -3.51 -4.01
C SER A 84 0.63 -5.02 -4.22
N GLY A 85 -0.48 -5.49 -4.80
CA GLY A 85 -0.70 -6.92 -4.97
C GLY A 85 -2.15 -7.30 -5.24
N HIS A 86 -2.46 -8.59 -5.13
CA HIS A 86 -3.84 -9.07 -5.20
C HIS A 86 -4.58 -8.86 -3.88
N GLY A 87 -5.86 -8.60 -3.99
CA GLY A 87 -6.80 -8.63 -2.87
C GLY A 87 -8.03 -9.45 -3.23
N ASP A 88 -8.63 -10.11 -2.24
CA ASP A 88 -9.91 -10.82 -2.38
C ASP A 88 -10.74 -10.68 -1.10
N ASN A 89 -11.89 -11.39 -1.01
CA ASN A 89 -12.75 -11.35 0.17
C ASN A 89 -12.10 -11.87 1.46
N SER A 90 -10.97 -12.57 1.34
CA SER A 90 -10.19 -13.03 2.49
C SER A 90 -9.21 -11.97 2.99
N GLY A 91 -8.96 -10.91 2.22
CA GLY A 91 -8.09 -9.79 2.55
C GLY A 91 -6.99 -9.54 1.54
N LEU A 92 -5.85 -9.01 2.02
CA LEU A 92 -4.66 -8.76 1.21
C LEU A 92 -3.90 -10.08 0.97
N CYS A 93 -3.60 -10.36 -0.30
CA CYS A 93 -2.96 -11.61 -0.68
C CYS A 93 -1.43 -11.45 -0.65
N PHE A 94 -0.81 -12.03 0.36
CA PHE A 94 0.64 -12.20 0.43
C PHE A 94 1.07 -13.43 -0.38
N SER A 95 2.36 -13.65 -0.54
CA SER A 95 2.89 -14.75 -1.34
C SER A 95 2.47 -16.13 -0.82
N ASP A 96 2.32 -16.28 0.49
CA ASP A 96 2.03 -17.51 1.21
C ASP A 96 0.60 -17.63 1.73
N ALA A 97 -0.14 -16.53 1.88
CA ALA A 97 -1.48 -16.54 2.45
C ALA A 97 -2.25 -15.26 2.14
N ALA A 98 -3.58 -15.30 2.21
CA ALA A 98 -4.38 -14.10 2.37
C ALA A 98 -4.43 -13.71 3.86
N VAL A 99 -4.26 -12.42 4.15
CA VAL A 99 -4.34 -11.86 5.50
C VAL A 99 -5.55 -10.94 5.57
N SER A 100 -6.45 -11.20 6.49
CA SER A 100 -7.68 -10.42 6.62
C SER A 100 -7.40 -8.96 6.95
N ILE A 101 -8.29 -8.07 6.49
CA ILE A 101 -8.20 -6.63 6.79
C ILE A 101 -8.16 -6.38 8.29
N GLN A 102 -8.96 -7.10 9.07
CA GLN A 102 -8.93 -7.00 10.52
C GLN A 102 -7.56 -7.35 11.12
N SER A 103 -6.89 -8.38 10.59
CA SER A 103 -5.53 -8.72 11.02
C SER A 103 -4.52 -7.64 10.66
N ILE A 104 -4.64 -7.03 9.46
CA ILE A 104 -3.78 -5.89 9.05
C ILE A 104 -4.00 -4.71 10.00
N ILE A 105 -5.24 -4.36 10.32
CA ILE A 105 -5.58 -3.30 11.28
C ILE A 105 -4.92 -3.58 12.63
N GLU A 106 -5.03 -4.80 13.16
CA GLU A 106 -4.44 -5.18 14.44
C GLU A 106 -2.90 -5.08 14.44
N PHE A 107 -2.26 -5.39 13.32
CA PHE A 107 -0.81 -5.18 13.17
C PHE A 107 -0.46 -3.68 13.17
N ILE A 108 -1.18 -2.85 12.41
CA ILE A 108 -0.92 -1.41 12.31
C ILE A 108 -1.22 -0.69 13.63
N LYS A 109 -2.23 -1.12 14.39
CA LYS A 109 -2.54 -0.57 15.72
C LYS A 109 -1.40 -0.71 16.71
N LYS A 110 -0.56 -1.73 16.60
CA LYS A 110 0.63 -1.92 17.44
C LYS A 110 1.69 -0.84 17.28
N ILE A 111 1.67 -0.12 16.15
CA ILE A 111 2.57 1.00 15.89
C ILE A 111 2.03 2.23 16.62
N LYS A 112 2.86 2.88 17.43
CA LYS A 112 2.44 4.00 18.26
C LYS A 112 2.27 5.32 17.54
N ALA A 113 2.47 5.35 16.21
CA ALA A 113 2.39 6.57 15.41
C ALA A 113 1.10 7.35 15.64
N LYS A 114 1.21 8.68 15.72
CA LYS A 114 0.09 9.62 15.81
C LYS A 114 -0.79 9.59 14.55
N SER A 115 -0.14 9.53 13.40
CA SER A 115 -0.82 9.47 12.10
C SER A 115 -0.49 8.16 11.41
N LYS A 116 -1.52 7.44 10.97
CA LYS A 116 -1.36 6.16 10.26
C LYS A 116 -2.08 6.24 8.92
N ILE A 117 -1.37 5.91 7.87
CA ILE A 117 -1.86 5.95 6.49
C ILE A 117 -1.65 4.58 5.87
N VAL A 118 -2.68 4.05 5.25
CA VAL A 118 -2.62 2.83 4.45
C VAL A 118 -2.87 3.18 2.99
N ILE A 119 -1.94 2.79 2.13
CA ILE A 119 -2.05 2.93 0.69
C ILE A 119 -2.19 1.53 0.11
N MET A 120 -3.32 1.25 -0.53
CA MET A 120 -3.60 -0.07 -1.10
C MET A 120 -3.76 0.03 -2.61
N ASP A 121 -2.83 -0.57 -3.32
CA ASP A 121 -2.94 -0.83 -4.75
C ASP A 121 -3.26 -2.31 -4.94
N CYS A 122 -4.51 -2.63 -4.69
CA CYS A 122 -5.02 -4.00 -4.80
C CYS A 122 -5.84 -4.12 -6.06
N CYS A 123 -5.26 -4.78 -7.02
CA CYS A 123 -5.98 -5.07 -8.23
C CYS A 123 -6.76 -6.37 -8.11
N TYR A 124 -7.96 -6.32 -8.60
CA TYR A 124 -8.82 -7.48 -8.72
C TYR A 124 -8.32 -8.41 -9.84
N SER A 125 -7.60 -9.46 -9.51
CA SER A 125 -7.29 -10.51 -10.49
C SER A 125 -8.41 -11.56 -10.53
N GLY A 126 -9.60 -11.14 -10.89
CA GLY A 126 -10.62 -12.08 -11.31
C GLY A 126 -10.22 -12.65 -12.67
N ASP A 127 -9.68 -13.88 -12.71
CA ASP A 127 -9.67 -14.63 -13.97
C ASP A 127 -11.15 -14.81 -14.37
N PHE A 128 -11.55 -14.20 -15.46
CA PHE A 128 -12.95 -14.14 -15.96
C PHE A 128 -13.56 -15.53 -16.20
N ARG A 129 -12.81 -16.62 -15.95
CA ARG A 129 -13.21 -18.01 -16.16
C ARG A 129 -13.42 -18.81 -14.87
N MET A 130 -13.15 -18.26 -13.69
CA MET A 130 -13.47 -18.95 -12.44
C MET A 130 -14.64 -18.25 -11.76
N SER A 131 -15.78 -18.94 -11.81
CA SER A 131 -17.02 -18.59 -11.15
C SER A 131 -16.81 -17.98 -9.76
N GLN A 132 -17.37 -16.77 -9.55
CA GLN A 132 -17.70 -16.21 -8.23
C GLN A 132 -16.56 -16.16 -7.20
N SER A 133 -15.38 -15.65 -7.56
CA SER A 133 -14.49 -15.12 -6.53
C SER A 133 -15.17 -13.86 -5.96
N VAL A 134 -15.58 -13.94 -4.71
CA VAL A 134 -16.24 -12.82 -4.01
C VAL A 134 -15.23 -11.68 -3.93
N LYS A 135 -15.60 -10.53 -4.46
CA LYS A 135 -14.76 -9.33 -4.51
C LYS A 135 -14.48 -8.79 -3.11
N MET A 136 -13.30 -8.19 -2.90
CA MET A 136 -13.07 -7.38 -1.71
C MET A 136 -14.02 -6.18 -1.75
N ASP A 137 -14.79 -6.00 -0.70
CA ASP A 137 -15.61 -4.82 -0.52
C ASP A 137 -14.69 -3.66 -0.08
N MET A 138 -14.34 -2.80 -1.04
CA MET A 138 -13.40 -1.72 -0.80
C MET A 138 -14.00 -0.63 0.09
N GLU A 139 -15.32 -0.34 -0.03
CA GLU A 139 -16.00 0.63 0.84
C GLU A 139 -15.95 0.16 2.29
N LYS A 140 -16.34 -1.08 2.53
CA LYS A 140 -16.25 -1.68 3.86
C LYS A 140 -14.81 -1.71 4.36
N THR A 141 -13.85 -2.01 3.51
CA THR A 141 -12.43 -2.03 3.89
C THR A 141 -11.95 -0.66 4.34
N VAL A 142 -12.31 0.41 3.61
CA VAL A 142 -11.99 1.79 3.99
C VAL A 142 -12.65 2.16 5.31
N ASP A 143 -13.93 1.82 5.51
CA ASP A 143 -14.67 2.07 6.73
C ASP A 143 -14.07 1.32 7.94
N ASP A 144 -13.66 0.07 7.76
CA ASP A 144 -13.02 -0.72 8.79
C ASP A 144 -11.71 -0.06 9.27
N PHE A 145 -10.86 0.43 8.36
CA PHE A 145 -9.66 1.17 8.73
C PHE A 145 -9.99 2.53 9.40
N ALA A 146 -10.91 3.29 8.82
CA ALA A 146 -11.30 4.60 9.32
C ALA A 146 -11.88 4.52 10.74
N GLY A 147 -12.67 3.49 11.04
CA GLY A 147 -13.20 3.21 12.38
C GLY A 147 -12.11 3.01 13.44
N HIS A 148 -10.87 2.77 13.03
CA HIS A 148 -9.69 2.65 13.90
C HIS A 148 -8.72 3.83 13.81
N GLY A 149 -9.14 4.95 13.20
CA GLY A 149 -8.31 6.16 13.07
C GLY A 149 -7.15 6.01 12.10
N ILE A 150 -7.29 5.14 11.10
CA ILE A 150 -6.29 4.90 10.05
C ILE A 150 -6.82 5.49 8.75
N ALA A 151 -6.10 6.45 8.17
CA ALA A 151 -6.45 7.00 6.87
C ALA A 151 -6.11 6.00 5.76
N VAL A 152 -6.99 5.89 4.77
CA VAL A 152 -6.81 4.95 3.66
C VAL A 152 -6.83 5.68 2.32
N MET A 153 -5.90 5.31 1.47
CA MET A 153 -5.89 5.62 0.05
C MET A 153 -5.89 4.29 -0.70
N ALA A 154 -6.90 4.04 -1.51
CA ALA A 154 -7.02 2.78 -2.23
C ALA A 154 -7.32 3.03 -3.71
N SER A 155 -6.76 2.16 -4.56
CA SER A 155 -7.18 2.10 -5.95
C SER A 155 -8.65 1.72 -5.98
N SER A 156 -9.51 2.65 -6.39
CA SER A 156 -10.92 2.34 -6.56
C SER A 156 -11.08 1.58 -7.85
N ALA A 157 -11.57 0.35 -7.80
CA ALA A 157 -12.48 -0.13 -8.82
C ALA A 157 -13.03 -1.48 -8.42
N SER A 158 -14.26 -1.50 -8.01
CA SER A 158 -15.03 -2.72 -7.89
C SER A 158 -15.28 -3.41 -9.24
N ASP A 159 -15.11 -2.72 -10.37
CA ASP A 159 -15.47 -3.21 -11.71
C ASP A 159 -14.40 -3.04 -12.79
N GLU A 160 -13.27 -2.41 -12.51
CA GLU A 160 -12.25 -2.20 -13.52
C GLU A 160 -11.08 -3.15 -13.36
N LYS A 161 -10.64 -3.72 -14.49
CA LYS A 161 -9.35 -4.40 -14.59
C LYS A 161 -8.29 -3.40 -14.16
N SER A 162 -7.36 -3.84 -13.31
CA SER A 162 -6.15 -3.06 -13.05
C SER A 162 -5.52 -2.64 -14.35
N TRP A 163 -5.57 -1.36 -14.60
CA TRP A 163 -4.88 -0.80 -15.73
C TRP A 163 -3.39 -0.73 -15.37
N LEU A 164 -2.59 -1.29 -16.25
CA LEU A 164 -1.16 -1.03 -16.23
C LEU A 164 -0.94 0.37 -16.82
N GLY A 165 -0.01 1.11 -16.25
CA GLY A 165 0.42 2.40 -16.77
C GLY A 165 1.02 2.28 -18.17
N VAL A 166 1.43 3.40 -18.74
CA VAL A 166 2.02 3.47 -20.06
C VAL A 166 3.19 2.48 -20.17
N GLY A 167 3.14 1.59 -21.18
CA GLY A 167 4.13 0.54 -21.36
C GLY A 167 3.93 -0.72 -20.53
N GLY A 168 2.88 -0.82 -19.70
CA GLY A 168 2.53 -2.04 -18.98
C GLY A 168 3.51 -2.44 -17.85
N THR A 169 4.33 -1.51 -17.38
CA THR A 169 5.44 -1.80 -16.46
C THR A 169 5.09 -1.60 -14.98
N HIS A 170 4.07 -0.82 -14.68
CA HIS A 170 3.63 -0.48 -13.32
C HIS A 170 2.11 -0.41 -13.24
N SER A 171 1.55 -0.41 -12.04
CA SER A 171 0.13 -0.16 -11.80
C SER A 171 -0.21 1.31 -12.11
N LEU A 172 -1.35 1.53 -12.79
CA LEU A 172 -1.80 2.89 -13.11
C LEU A 172 -1.99 3.73 -11.83
N TYR A 173 -2.61 3.14 -10.82
CA TYR A 173 -2.86 3.84 -9.54
C TYR A 173 -1.55 4.29 -8.89
N THR A 174 -0.59 3.37 -8.71
CA THR A 174 0.72 3.71 -8.15
C THR A 174 1.43 4.77 -9.00
N GLY A 175 1.35 4.68 -10.33
CA GLY A 175 1.95 5.66 -11.23
C GLY A 175 1.37 7.07 -11.05
N ILE A 176 0.04 7.21 -10.99
CA ILE A 176 -0.63 8.50 -10.78
C ILE A 176 -0.32 9.05 -9.38
N LEU A 177 -0.47 8.21 -8.34
CA LEU A 177 -0.24 8.59 -6.96
C LEU A 177 1.19 9.10 -6.74
N THR A 178 2.18 8.36 -7.21
CA THR A 178 3.60 8.72 -7.05
C THR A 178 3.97 9.95 -7.86
N THR A 179 3.35 10.17 -9.02
CA THR A 179 3.48 11.40 -9.78
C THR A 179 2.91 12.59 -9.01
N ALA A 180 1.72 12.48 -8.44
CA ALA A 180 1.14 13.51 -7.59
C ALA A 180 2.05 13.85 -6.40
N MET A 181 2.63 12.84 -5.75
CA MET A 181 3.55 13.02 -4.62
C MET A 181 4.87 13.70 -5.00
N THR A 182 5.38 13.50 -6.21
CA THR A 182 6.70 14.02 -6.63
C THR A 182 6.62 15.33 -7.40
N VAL A 183 5.61 15.53 -8.22
CA VAL A 183 5.50 16.68 -9.15
C VAL A 183 4.72 17.83 -8.54
N ASN A 184 3.82 17.56 -7.61
CA ASN A 184 3.01 18.62 -7.00
C ASN A 184 3.86 19.57 -6.17
N ARG A 185 3.92 20.84 -6.61
CA ARG A 185 4.69 21.90 -5.91
C ARG A 185 4.19 22.17 -4.49
N LYS A 186 2.93 21.90 -4.18
CA LYS A 186 2.37 22.01 -2.83
C LYS A 186 3.04 21.02 -1.89
N ILE A 187 3.38 19.84 -2.38
CA ILE A 187 4.10 18.81 -1.63
C ILE A 187 5.49 19.32 -1.22
N ARG A 188 6.18 20.02 -2.11
CA ARG A 188 7.54 20.54 -1.87
C ARG A 188 7.62 21.62 -0.79
N HIS A 189 6.50 22.21 -0.37
CA HIS A 189 6.45 23.21 0.69
C HIS A 189 5.99 22.66 2.04
N GLY A 190 6.01 21.33 2.24
CA GLY A 190 5.79 20.69 3.53
C GLY A 190 4.34 20.69 4.03
N LYS A 191 3.37 21.06 3.19
CA LYS A 191 1.95 21.12 3.56
C LYS A 191 1.09 20.42 2.51
N VAL A 192 1.20 19.08 2.46
CA VAL A 192 0.32 18.28 1.63
C VAL A 192 -0.69 17.61 2.52
N SER A 193 -1.97 17.85 2.27
CA SER A 193 -3.00 17.03 2.85
C SER A 193 -3.22 15.78 1.99
N LEU A 194 -3.59 14.68 2.61
CA LEU A 194 -4.05 13.48 1.89
C LEU A 194 -5.23 13.79 0.95
N ALA A 195 -6.04 14.80 1.29
CA ALA A 195 -7.13 15.27 0.45
C ALA A 195 -6.62 15.84 -0.87
N ASP A 196 -5.56 16.68 -0.84
CA ASP A 196 -4.98 17.26 -2.05
C ASP A 196 -4.46 16.19 -3.00
N ILE A 197 -3.76 15.17 -2.46
CA ILE A 197 -3.26 14.05 -3.25
C ILE A 197 -4.42 13.22 -3.82
N ASN A 198 -5.45 12.95 -3.01
CA ASN A 198 -6.59 12.15 -3.44
C ASN A 198 -7.45 12.84 -4.50
N GLU A 199 -7.55 14.17 -4.49
CA GLU A 199 -8.21 14.91 -5.56
C GLU A 199 -7.47 14.81 -6.89
N GLU A 200 -6.15 14.84 -6.89
CA GLU A 200 -5.35 14.69 -8.11
C GLU A 200 -5.41 13.27 -8.69
N VAL A 201 -5.52 12.25 -7.83
CA VAL A 201 -5.65 10.85 -8.27
C VAL A 201 -7.01 10.56 -8.90
N LYS A 202 -8.06 11.35 -8.57
CA LYS A 202 -9.42 11.20 -9.11
C LYS A 202 -9.67 11.89 -10.45
N GLN A 203 -8.75 12.73 -10.91
CA GLN A 203 -8.82 13.43 -12.21
C GLN A 203 -8.21 12.60 -13.32
#